data_c5393b17026cb41638a2afce35ddb222
#
_entry.id   c5393b17026cb41638a2afce35ddb222
#
_cell.length_a   1.000
_cell.length_b   1.000
_cell.length_c   1.000
_cell.angle_alpha   90.00
_cell.angle_beta   90.00
_cell.angle_gamma   90.00
#
_symmetry.space_group_name_H-M   'P 1'
#
loop_
_entity.id
_entity.type
_entity.pdbx_description
1 polymer ?
#
loop_
_entity_poly.entity_id
_entity_poly.type
_entity_poly.pdbx_seq_one_letter_code
_entity_poly.pdbx_strand_id
1 'polypeptide(L)'
;MKDFRVDHLKKSYGAKSLLEDVSFIINEGEHVGLIGQNGTGKSTLLSILAGVDFAESGDITTSNDYRIGYLSQQPELDDEDTIFEALYKGDHPTLKVVHDYEEVVEQLRENPTSESLTKRYSVLEQKMNEIDGWQVEVQIKTILQKMGLTDIQKKVGTLSGGQKKRVGLAKV
;
A
#
# COMPACT_ATOMS: atom_id res chain seq x y z
N MET A 1 13.92 20.12 -5.06
CA MET A 1 13.95 19.04 -6.03
C MET A 1 14.03 17.77 -5.22
N LYS A 2 13.10 16.86 -5.36
CA LYS A 2 13.10 15.61 -4.57
C LYS A 2 13.78 14.56 -5.43
N ASP A 3 14.99 14.15 -5.02
CA ASP A 3 15.76 13.14 -5.73
C ASP A 3 15.79 11.88 -4.88
N PHE A 4 15.74 10.74 -5.55
CA PHE A 4 16.04 9.43 -4.99
C PHE A 4 17.37 8.98 -5.54
N ARG A 5 18.39 8.94 -4.68
CA ARG A 5 19.76 8.66 -5.08
C ARG A 5 20.24 7.34 -4.53
N VAL A 6 20.88 6.57 -5.38
CA VAL A 6 21.51 5.28 -5.07
C VAL A 6 22.98 5.37 -5.43
N ASP A 7 23.86 5.06 -4.50
CA ASP A 7 25.29 5.11 -4.67
C ASP A 7 25.93 3.76 -4.28
N HIS A 8 26.62 3.14 -5.23
CA HIS A 8 27.48 1.95 -5.06
C HIS A 8 26.84 0.75 -4.35
N LEU A 9 25.53 0.47 -4.62
CA LEU A 9 24.83 -0.66 -4.02
C LEU A 9 25.44 -1.98 -4.46
N LYS A 10 25.69 -2.85 -3.47
CA LYS A 10 26.15 -4.23 -3.66
C LYS A 10 25.26 -5.21 -2.90
N LYS A 11 24.98 -6.35 -3.51
CA LYS A 11 24.22 -7.45 -2.89
C LYS A 11 24.60 -8.77 -3.51
N SER A 12 24.86 -9.76 -2.65
CA SER A 12 25.11 -11.15 -3.04
C SER A 12 24.21 -12.09 -2.24
N TYR A 13 23.95 -13.27 -2.78
CA TYR A 13 23.39 -14.39 -2.04
C TYR A 13 24.33 -15.59 -2.18
N GLY A 14 25.02 -15.91 -1.09
CA GLY A 14 26.08 -16.91 -1.09
C GLY A 14 27.19 -16.54 -2.07
N ALA A 15 27.52 -17.43 -3.03
CA ALA A 15 28.56 -17.20 -4.03
C ALA A 15 28.06 -16.39 -5.27
N LYS A 16 26.76 -16.07 -5.34
CA LYS A 16 26.18 -15.36 -6.50
C LYS A 16 26.07 -13.88 -6.21
N SER A 17 26.86 -13.07 -6.92
CA SER A 17 26.67 -11.62 -6.95
C SER A 17 25.43 -11.26 -7.79
N LEU A 18 24.56 -10.42 -7.24
CA LEU A 18 23.36 -9.92 -7.93
C LEU A 18 23.48 -8.42 -8.28
N LEU A 19 24.06 -7.63 -7.39
CA LEU A 19 24.33 -6.21 -7.58
C LEU A 19 25.79 -5.98 -7.27
N GLU A 20 26.58 -5.54 -8.25
CA GLU A 20 28.04 -5.42 -8.09
C GLU A 20 28.49 -4.00 -7.77
N ASP A 21 27.85 -3.00 -8.36
CA ASP A 21 28.13 -1.57 -8.15
C ASP A 21 27.05 -0.74 -8.83
N VAL A 22 25.85 -0.72 -8.24
CA VAL A 22 24.70 -0.05 -8.86
C VAL A 22 24.57 1.37 -8.33
N SER A 23 24.66 2.34 -9.23
CA SER A 23 24.48 3.76 -8.91
C SER A 23 23.57 4.43 -9.92
N PHE A 24 22.58 5.20 -9.44
CA PHE A 24 21.68 5.99 -10.29
C PHE A 24 20.95 7.05 -9.46
N ILE A 25 20.30 7.97 -10.17
CA ILE A 25 19.44 9.00 -9.56
C ILE A 25 18.09 8.95 -10.28
N ILE A 26 17.01 9.07 -9.52
CA ILE A 26 15.65 9.26 -10.05
C ILE A 26 15.17 10.62 -9.58
N ASN A 27 14.79 11.48 -10.53
CA ASN A 27 14.28 12.81 -10.23
C ASN A 27 12.75 12.79 -10.13
N GLU A 28 12.21 13.80 -9.48
CA GLU A 28 10.77 14.00 -9.36
C GLU A 28 10.09 14.00 -10.74
N GLY A 29 9.03 13.19 -10.90
CA GLY A 29 8.28 13.06 -12.15
C GLY A 29 8.85 12.06 -13.15
N GLU A 30 10.00 11.44 -12.89
CA GLU A 30 10.58 10.43 -13.79
C GLU A 30 9.86 9.06 -13.64
N HIS A 31 9.75 8.35 -14.77
CA HIS A 31 9.30 6.98 -14.85
C HIS A 31 10.44 6.10 -15.34
N VAL A 32 10.92 5.22 -14.48
CA VAL A 32 12.10 4.38 -14.77
C VAL A 32 11.67 2.93 -14.92
N GLY A 33 12.08 2.30 -16.04
CA GLY A 33 11.87 0.88 -16.32
C GLY A 33 13.14 0.07 -16.03
N LEU A 34 13.04 -0.94 -15.16
CA LEU A 34 14.12 -1.88 -14.87
C LEU A 34 13.97 -3.15 -15.72
N ILE A 35 14.85 -3.35 -16.69
CA ILE A 35 14.84 -4.48 -17.62
C ILE A 35 16.05 -5.40 -17.42
N GLY A 36 15.85 -6.68 -17.66
CA GLY A 36 16.91 -7.70 -17.57
C GLY A 36 16.32 -9.12 -17.52
N GLN A 37 17.18 -10.12 -17.64
CA GLN A 37 16.80 -11.54 -17.57
C GLN A 37 16.26 -11.91 -16.18
N ASN A 38 15.57 -13.05 -16.08
CA ASN A 38 15.14 -13.56 -14.78
C ASN A 38 16.35 -13.98 -13.93
N GLY A 39 16.29 -13.69 -12.63
CA GLY A 39 17.37 -14.02 -11.69
C GLY A 39 18.56 -13.06 -11.71
N THR A 40 18.47 -11.88 -12.37
CA THR A 40 19.53 -10.85 -12.38
C THR A 40 19.45 -9.86 -11.22
N GLY A 41 18.60 -10.07 -10.23
CA GLY A 41 18.51 -9.19 -9.05
C GLY A 41 17.51 -8.03 -9.15
N LYS A 42 16.65 -7.96 -10.19
CA LYS A 42 15.67 -6.87 -10.33
C LYS A 42 14.75 -6.72 -9.12
N SER A 43 14.13 -7.81 -8.68
CA SER A 43 13.24 -7.79 -7.52
C SER A 43 14.00 -7.51 -6.22
N THR A 44 15.25 -8.00 -6.12
CA THR A 44 16.15 -7.72 -4.99
C THR A 44 16.50 -6.24 -4.93
N LEU A 45 16.82 -5.61 -6.06
CA LEU A 45 17.06 -4.17 -6.10
C LEU A 45 15.82 -3.41 -5.63
N LEU A 46 14.63 -3.71 -6.17
CA LEU A 46 13.39 -3.05 -5.76
C LEU A 46 13.07 -3.23 -4.28
N SER A 47 13.30 -4.43 -3.71
CA SER A 47 13.07 -4.67 -2.28
C SER A 47 14.06 -3.92 -1.39
N ILE A 48 15.33 -3.77 -1.83
CA ILE A 48 16.32 -2.93 -1.13
C ILE A 48 15.92 -1.46 -1.18
N LEU A 49 15.51 -0.94 -2.35
CA LEU A 49 15.06 0.44 -2.49
C LEU A 49 13.83 0.74 -1.62
N ALA A 50 12.98 -0.26 -1.41
CA ALA A 50 11.80 -0.17 -0.54
C ALA A 50 12.10 -0.35 0.95
N GLY A 51 13.33 -0.67 1.33
CA GLY A 51 13.70 -0.95 2.72
C GLY A 51 13.20 -2.30 3.25
N VAL A 52 12.73 -3.20 2.37
CA VAL A 52 12.26 -4.56 2.71
C VAL A 52 13.45 -5.53 2.85
N ASP A 53 14.52 -5.30 2.09
CA ASP A 53 15.79 -6.03 2.17
C ASP A 53 16.94 -5.03 2.36
N PHE A 54 18.13 -5.53 2.67
CA PHE A 54 19.30 -4.70 2.96
C PHE A 54 20.42 -4.96 1.92
N ALA A 55 21.06 -3.88 1.49
CA ALA A 55 22.30 -3.97 0.72
C ALA A 55 23.47 -4.41 1.61
N GLU A 56 24.49 -5.04 1.03
CA GLU A 56 25.74 -5.36 1.72
C GLU A 56 26.62 -4.11 1.88
N SER A 57 26.56 -3.22 0.89
CA SER A 57 27.24 -1.94 0.91
C SER A 57 26.56 -0.95 -0.06
N GLY A 58 26.92 0.31 0.05
CA GLY A 58 26.34 1.41 -0.70
C GLY A 58 25.28 2.15 0.09
N ASP A 59 24.84 3.28 -0.44
CA ASP A 59 23.95 4.20 0.24
C ASP A 59 22.71 4.54 -0.60
N ILE A 60 21.58 4.72 0.08
CA ILE A 60 20.36 5.27 -0.51
C ILE A 60 20.06 6.58 0.19
N THR A 61 20.03 7.67 -0.56
CA THR A 61 19.77 9.01 -0.05
C THR A 61 18.47 9.55 -0.63
N THR A 62 17.58 9.99 0.26
CA THR A 62 16.29 10.61 -0.10
C THR A 62 16.08 11.88 0.74
N SER A 63 15.17 12.74 0.31
CA SER A 63 14.72 13.86 1.17
C SER A 63 13.91 13.32 2.36
N ASN A 64 13.93 14.06 3.49
CA ASN A 64 13.30 13.62 4.76
C ASN A 64 11.80 13.36 4.67
N ASP A 65 11.11 13.89 3.66
CA ASP A 65 9.67 13.74 3.43
C ASP A 65 9.35 12.77 2.29
N TYR A 66 10.34 11.96 1.84
CA TYR A 66 10.17 10.99 0.79
C TYR A 66 9.40 9.77 1.30
N ARG A 67 8.34 9.38 0.60
CA ARG A 67 7.56 8.19 0.90
C ARG A 67 7.75 7.18 -0.22
N ILE A 68 8.03 5.94 0.14
CA ILE A 68 8.24 4.85 -0.81
C ILE A 68 7.08 3.88 -0.65
N GLY A 69 6.28 3.72 -1.71
CA GLY A 69 5.31 2.64 -1.83
C GLY A 69 5.95 1.46 -2.57
N TYR A 70 5.79 0.26 -2.06
CA TYR A 70 6.31 -0.96 -2.66
C TYR A 70 5.22 -1.99 -2.89
N LEU A 71 5.01 -2.36 -4.14
CA LEU A 71 4.15 -3.47 -4.51
C LEU A 71 4.99 -4.69 -4.87
N SER A 72 4.94 -5.70 -4.02
CA SER A 72 5.58 -6.99 -4.30
C SER A 72 4.90 -7.71 -5.47
N GLN A 73 5.61 -8.64 -6.11
CA GLN A 73 5.05 -9.45 -7.20
C GLN A 73 3.84 -10.28 -6.75
N GLN A 74 3.84 -10.71 -5.48
CA GLN A 74 2.73 -11.35 -4.80
C GLN A 74 2.41 -10.55 -3.54
N PRO A 75 1.36 -9.70 -3.54
CA PRO A 75 0.97 -8.95 -2.36
C PRO A 75 0.59 -9.90 -1.22
N GLU A 76 1.09 -9.63 -0.03
CA GLU A 76 0.67 -10.35 1.17
C GLU A 76 -0.72 -9.85 1.58
N LEU A 77 -1.73 -10.65 1.28
CA LEU A 77 -3.13 -10.41 1.61
C LEU A 77 -3.64 -11.62 2.37
N ASP A 78 -4.44 -11.38 3.40
CA ASP A 78 -5.13 -12.43 4.12
C ASP A 78 -6.35 -12.88 3.32
N ASP A 79 -6.46 -14.16 3.03
CA ASP A 79 -7.57 -14.73 2.24
C ASP A 79 -8.92 -14.65 2.96
N GLU A 80 -8.92 -14.53 4.28
CA GLU A 80 -10.13 -14.38 5.10
C GLU A 80 -10.64 -12.95 5.14
N ASP A 81 -9.80 -11.97 4.86
CA ASP A 81 -10.22 -10.57 4.80
C ASP A 81 -11.15 -10.30 3.62
N THR A 82 -12.02 -9.34 3.78
CA THR A 82 -12.66 -8.66 2.66
C THR A 82 -11.67 -7.72 1.96
N ILE A 83 -11.97 -7.31 0.73
CA ILE A 83 -11.17 -6.27 0.03
C ILE A 83 -11.10 -5.00 0.91
N PHE A 84 -12.22 -4.66 1.54
CA PHE A 84 -12.31 -3.52 2.45
C PHE A 84 -11.31 -3.64 3.61
N GLU A 85 -11.35 -4.74 4.36
CA GLU A 85 -10.44 -4.98 5.48
C GLU A 85 -8.98 -4.98 5.04
N ALA A 86 -8.65 -5.64 3.92
CA ALA A 86 -7.29 -5.71 3.39
C ALA A 86 -6.70 -4.33 3.05
N LEU A 87 -7.51 -3.38 2.58
CA LEU A 87 -7.09 -2.02 2.25
C LEU A 87 -6.84 -1.17 3.49
N TYR A 88 -7.65 -1.33 4.52
CA TYR A 88 -7.56 -0.53 5.75
C TYR A 88 -6.64 -1.14 6.82
N LYS A 89 -6.19 -2.40 6.65
CA LYS A 89 -5.16 -2.99 7.50
C LYS A 89 -3.85 -2.23 7.34
N GLY A 90 -3.50 -1.42 8.34
CA GLY A 90 -2.27 -0.64 8.40
C GLY A 90 -2.32 0.36 9.55
N ASP A 91 -1.17 0.94 9.87
CA ASP A 91 -1.02 1.85 11.01
C ASP A 91 -1.36 3.32 10.69
N HIS A 92 -2.02 3.59 9.56
CA HIS A 92 -2.36 4.97 9.20
C HIS A 92 -3.60 5.45 9.96
N PRO A 93 -3.47 6.44 10.88
CA PRO A 93 -4.57 6.86 11.77
C PRO A 93 -5.84 7.29 11.02
N THR A 94 -5.68 7.99 9.89
CA THR A 94 -6.82 8.44 9.06
C THR A 94 -7.58 7.26 8.47
N LEU A 95 -6.87 6.26 7.92
CA LEU A 95 -7.51 5.08 7.35
C LEU A 95 -8.30 4.29 8.40
N LYS A 96 -7.78 4.22 9.63
CA LYS A 96 -8.48 3.55 10.72
C LYS A 96 -9.81 4.25 11.07
N VAL A 97 -9.83 5.58 11.11
CA VAL A 97 -11.08 6.32 11.37
C VAL A 97 -12.09 6.13 10.24
N VAL A 98 -11.65 6.15 8.98
CA VAL A 98 -12.52 5.89 7.82
C VAL A 98 -13.07 4.47 7.87
N HIS A 99 -12.23 3.48 8.20
CA HIS A 99 -12.66 2.08 8.40
C HIS A 99 -13.73 1.96 9.49
N ASP A 100 -13.44 2.49 10.69
CA ASP A 100 -14.36 2.41 11.83
C ASP A 100 -15.69 3.10 11.52
N TYR A 101 -15.67 4.18 10.73
CA TYR A 101 -16.88 4.88 10.29
C TYR A 101 -17.71 4.01 9.33
N GLU A 102 -17.12 3.46 8.30
CA GLU A 102 -17.79 2.58 7.33
C GLU A 102 -18.37 1.34 8.01
N GLU A 103 -17.62 0.74 8.95
CA GLU A 103 -18.08 -0.40 9.73
C GLU A 103 -19.34 -0.07 10.54
N VAL A 104 -19.34 1.06 11.23
CA VAL A 104 -20.52 1.45 12.05
C VAL A 104 -21.73 1.82 11.18
N VAL A 105 -21.51 2.38 10.00
CA VAL A 105 -22.58 2.64 9.02
C VAL A 105 -23.23 1.33 8.58
N GLU A 106 -22.44 0.29 8.28
CA GLU A 106 -22.96 -1.02 7.88
C GLU A 106 -23.73 -1.69 9.04
N GLN A 107 -23.17 -1.66 10.26
CA GLN A 107 -23.86 -2.17 11.45
C GLN A 107 -25.20 -1.44 11.74
N LEU A 108 -25.28 -0.13 11.47
CA LEU A 108 -26.53 0.62 11.60
C LEU A 108 -27.57 0.28 10.54
N ARG A 109 -27.17 -0.14 9.35
CA ARG A 109 -28.11 -0.66 8.33
C ARG A 109 -28.82 -1.93 8.81
N GLU A 110 -28.06 -2.80 9.50
CA GLU A 110 -28.63 -4.03 10.07
C GLU A 110 -29.45 -3.77 11.36
N ASN A 111 -29.01 -2.80 12.19
CA ASN A 111 -29.60 -2.50 13.49
C ASN A 111 -29.88 -0.98 13.65
N PRO A 112 -30.85 -0.39 12.93
CA PRO A 112 -31.04 1.06 12.85
C PRO A 112 -31.52 1.71 14.17
N THR A 113 -32.00 0.93 15.13
CA THR A 113 -32.51 1.43 16.43
C THR A 113 -31.49 1.30 17.57
N SER A 114 -30.27 0.88 17.28
CA SER A 114 -29.23 0.70 18.30
C SER A 114 -28.68 2.05 18.79
N GLU A 115 -28.99 2.42 20.04
CA GLU A 115 -28.46 3.64 20.65
C GLU A 115 -26.93 3.65 20.77
N SER A 116 -26.30 2.50 21.01
CA SER A 116 -24.86 2.39 21.12
C SER A 116 -24.16 2.64 19.79
N LEU A 117 -24.70 2.09 18.68
CA LEU A 117 -24.20 2.35 17.34
C LEU A 117 -24.40 3.80 16.91
N THR A 118 -25.56 4.39 17.23
CA THR A 118 -25.83 5.81 16.95
C THR A 118 -24.84 6.73 17.68
N LYS A 119 -24.50 6.44 18.93
CA LYS A 119 -23.47 7.18 19.66
C LYS A 119 -22.07 7.01 19.03
N ARG A 120 -21.69 5.77 18.67
CA ARG A 120 -20.42 5.49 17.99
C ARG A 120 -20.33 6.21 16.64
N TYR A 121 -21.42 6.20 15.87
CA TYR A 121 -21.54 6.92 14.60
C TYR A 121 -21.25 8.42 14.78
N SER A 122 -21.93 9.09 15.73
CA SER A 122 -21.76 10.54 15.96
C SER A 122 -20.30 10.89 16.33
N VAL A 123 -19.65 10.07 17.14
CA VAL A 123 -18.23 10.28 17.49
C VAL A 123 -17.31 10.11 16.29
N LEU A 124 -17.57 9.10 15.46
CA LEU A 124 -16.76 8.84 14.26
C LEU A 124 -17.00 9.88 13.18
N GLU A 125 -18.26 10.36 13.00
CA GLU A 125 -18.58 11.45 12.09
C GLU A 125 -17.83 12.74 12.45
N GLN A 126 -17.76 13.07 13.75
CA GLN A 126 -16.94 14.20 14.20
C GLN A 126 -15.46 14.01 13.86
N LYS A 127 -14.90 12.83 14.12
CA LYS A 127 -13.51 12.53 13.76
C LYS A 127 -13.25 12.61 12.26
N MET A 128 -14.18 12.12 11.42
CA MET A 128 -14.12 12.23 9.96
C MET A 128 -13.99 13.69 9.51
N ASN A 129 -14.72 14.61 10.15
CA ASN A 129 -14.65 16.04 9.89
C ASN A 129 -13.28 16.63 10.32
N GLU A 130 -12.75 16.21 11.47
CA GLU A 130 -11.47 16.72 12.00
C GLU A 130 -10.25 16.33 11.16
N ILE A 131 -10.29 15.16 10.52
CA ILE A 131 -9.14 14.60 9.76
C ILE A 131 -9.32 14.67 8.24
N ASP A 132 -10.34 15.37 7.74
CA ASP A 132 -10.69 15.38 6.30
C ASP A 132 -10.97 13.99 5.72
N GLY A 133 -11.52 13.10 6.56
CA GLY A 133 -11.75 11.70 6.26
C GLY A 133 -12.67 11.45 5.07
N TRP A 134 -13.63 12.34 4.82
CA TRP A 134 -14.54 12.26 3.69
C TRP A 134 -13.83 12.31 2.34
N GLN A 135 -12.79 13.13 2.22
CA GLN A 135 -12.02 13.21 0.99
C GLN A 135 -11.21 11.93 0.77
N VAL A 136 -10.65 11.36 1.84
CA VAL A 136 -9.92 10.08 1.80
C VAL A 136 -10.87 8.95 1.38
N GLU A 137 -12.06 8.87 1.96
CA GLU A 137 -13.09 7.87 1.60
C GLU A 137 -13.44 7.95 0.11
N VAL A 138 -13.72 9.14 -0.41
CA VAL A 138 -14.03 9.35 -1.84
C VAL A 138 -12.87 8.95 -2.73
N GLN A 139 -11.64 9.28 -2.36
CA GLN A 139 -10.44 8.89 -3.10
C GLN A 139 -10.29 7.38 -3.18
N ILE A 140 -10.45 6.67 -2.06
CA ILE A 140 -10.37 5.20 -2.00
C ILE A 140 -11.44 4.58 -2.89
N LYS A 141 -12.70 4.99 -2.76
CA LYS A 141 -13.80 4.49 -3.59
C LYS A 141 -13.55 4.73 -5.09
N THR A 142 -13.00 5.89 -5.42
CA THR A 142 -12.64 6.23 -6.81
C THR A 142 -11.54 5.33 -7.35
N ILE A 143 -10.49 5.07 -6.55
CA ILE A 143 -9.39 4.17 -6.93
C ILE A 143 -9.93 2.75 -7.16
N LEU A 144 -10.72 2.23 -6.23
CA LEU A 144 -11.32 0.90 -6.32
C LEU A 144 -12.19 0.75 -7.57
N GLN A 145 -13.02 1.74 -7.86
CA GLN A 145 -13.86 1.75 -9.06
C GLN A 145 -13.01 1.73 -10.33
N LYS A 146 -11.97 2.56 -10.42
CA LYS A 146 -11.03 2.58 -11.55
C LYS A 146 -10.30 1.23 -11.74
N MET A 147 -10.05 0.52 -10.65
CA MET A 147 -9.42 -0.81 -10.67
C MET A 147 -10.43 -1.95 -10.93
N GLY A 148 -11.72 -1.65 -11.08
CA GLY A 148 -12.77 -2.64 -11.26
C GLY A 148 -12.99 -3.52 -10.03
N LEU A 149 -12.77 -2.99 -8.82
CA LEU A 149 -12.99 -3.60 -7.52
C LEU A 149 -14.26 -2.99 -6.90
N THR A 150 -15.42 -3.32 -7.45
CA THR A 150 -16.71 -2.70 -7.06
C THR A 150 -17.36 -3.37 -5.87
N ASP A 151 -17.13 -4.66 -5.66
CA ASP A 151 -17.64 -5.43 -4.52
C ASP A 151 -16.56 -5.53 -3.45
N ILE A 152 -16.49 -4.52 -2.59
CA ILE A 152 -15.46 -4.39 -1.55
C ILE A 152 -15.67 -5.34 -0.37
N GLN A 153 -16.87 -5.92 -0.23
CA GLN A 153 -17.17 -6.93 0.80
C GLN A 153 -16.76 -8.35 0.38
N LYS A 154 -16.29 -8.51 -0.86
CA LYS A 154 -15.84 -9.80 -1.36
C LYS A 154 -14.56 -10.24 -0.66
N LYS A 155 -14.51 -11.53 -0.25
CA LYS A 155 -13.32 -12.11 0.39
C LYS A 155 -12.13 -12.19 -0.58
N VAL A 156 -10.97 -11.80 -0.11
CA VAL A 156 -9.69 -11.85 -0.85
C VAL A 156 -9.39 -13.25 -1.38
N GLY A 157 -9.66 -14.30 -0.58
CA GLY A 157 -9.45 -15.68 -0.97
C GLY A 157 -10.21 -16.10 -2.24
N THR A 158 -11.33 -15.42 -2.56
CA THR A 158 -12.14 -15.72 -3.75
C THR A 158 -11.70 -14.97 -5.01
N LEU A 159 -10.70 -14.09 -4.88
CA LEU A 159 -10.21 -13.25 -5.97
C LEU A 159 -9.26 -14.02 -6.90
N SER A 160 -9.29 -13.69 -8.18
CA SER A 160 -8.24 -14.13 -9.11
C SER A 160 -6.90 -13.47 -8.76
N GLY A 161 -5.78 -14.09 -9.18
CA GLY A 161 -4.44 -13.51 -8.97
C GLY A 161 -4.29 -12.08 -9.50
N GLY A 162 -4.94 -11.75 -10.62
CA GLY A 162 -4.98 -10.40 -11.18
C GLY A 162 -5.78 -9.43 -10.29
N GLN A 163 -6.87 -9.87 -9.68
CA GLN A 163 -7.64 -9.07 -8.73
C GLN A 163 -6.86 -8.85 -7.43
N LYS A 164 -6.20 -9.88 -6.88
CA LYS A 164 -5.32 -9.75 -5.71
C LYS A 164 -4.21 -8.72 -5.95
N LYS A 165 -3.57 -8.72 -7.13
CA LYS A 165 -2.58 -7.69 -7.49
C LYS A 165 -3.17 -6.28 -7.53
N ARG A 166 -4.40 -6.12 -8.02
CA ARG A 166 -5.08 -4.81 -8.00
C ARG A 166 -5.42 -4.34 -6.59
N VAL A 167 -5.84 -5.25 -5.70
CA VAL A 167 -6.02 -4.93 -4.27
C VAL A 167 -4.69 -4.49 -3.65
N GLY A 168 -3.61 -5.24 -3.90
CA GLY A 168 -2.26 -4.86 -3.45
C GLY A 168 -1.82 -3.49 -3.97
N LEU A 169 -2.14 -3.16 -5.24
CA LEU A 169 -1.83 -1.85 -5.81
C LEU A 169 -2.66 -0.72 -5.18
N ALA A 170 -3.92 -1.00 -4.84
CA ALA A 170 -4.77 -0.01 -4.18
C ALA A 170 -4.35 0.28 -2.73
N LYS A 171 -3.62 -0.65 -2.10
CA LYS A 171 -3.11 -0.54 -0.74
C LYS A 171 -1.82 0.31 -0.64
N VAL A 172 -1.05 0.40 -1.72
CA VAL A 172 0.21 1.18 -1.82
C VAL A 172 -0.06 2.62 -2.21
#